data_649caaf0b5bad5cf39a65872faa7d9c8
#
_entry.id   649caaf0b5bad5cf39a65872faa7d9c8
#
_cell.length_a   1.000
_cell.length_b   1.000
_cell.length_c   1.000
_cell.angle_alpha   90.00
_cell.angle_beta   90.00
_cell.angle_gamma   90.00
#
_symmetry.space_group_name_H-M   'P 1'
#
loop_
_entity.id
_entity.type
_entity.pdbx_description
1 polymer ?
#
loop_
_entity_poly.entity_id
_entity_poly.type
_entity_poly.pdbx_seq_one_letter_code
_entity_poly.pdbx_strand_id
1 'polypeptide(L)'
;MRRELIVLFLSAVLLMACVGAVEEPAPTFTSTAAPTQIPTVEVTMTPEEPFEIKLSVDSMKDPYGVAVNSLGHIYISDAGKDRVLIFDADGNLLAKWDKKGSGEGEFKTLGFGGLAIDANDNVFVVDNENHRIQKFDKDGNFILQWGSEGTEEGKFVRAIGIAVDTVGHVYVTDDGNPYVQKFDNNGVFIMKFGGDGSGSGKFKHATGIAVDQQGNIFVADYQSKYVQKFDAVGTFIKAWKMGEDIGAVGTPEGIAVDADGNVYVTDYDLGRMQVFDINGESLWSVGGKNTSDNPFKRPTAIAFGNGVIYVVNQAGAKVSVVEFP
;
A
#
# COMPACT_ATOMS: atom_id res chain seq x y z
N MET A 1 -19.72 12.41 -61.96
CA MET A 1 -19.95 11.15 -62.71
C MET A 1 -20.08 10.02 -61.70
N ARG A 2 -21.24 9.43 -61.74
CA ARG A 2 -21.71 8.31 -60.90
C ARG A 2 -20.88 7.03 -61.07
N ARG A 3 -20.79 6.22 -60.01
CA ARG A 3 -21.06 4.78 -60.09
C ARG A 3 -21.26 4.22 -58.68
N GLU A 4 -22.52 3.92 -58.39
CA GLU A 4 -22.96 3.05 -57.31
C GLU A 4 -22.65 1.60 -57.68
N LEU A 5 -22.31 0.79 -56.68
CA LEU A 5 -22.26 -0.67 -56.84
C LEU A 5 -23.24 -1.30 -55.87
N ILE A 6 -24.32 -1.83 -56.40
CA ILE A 6 -25.36 -2.61 -55.75
C ILE A 6 -24.85 -4.04 -55.62
N VAL A 7 -24.89 -4.64 -54.41
CA VAL A 7 -24.67 -6.07 -54.21
C VAL A 7 -26.00 -6.72 -53.84
N LEU A 8 -26.45 -7.58 -54.73
CA LEU A 8 -27.66 -8.42 -54.59
C LEU A 8 -27.42 -9.55 -53.55
N PHE A 9 -28.39 -9.73 -52.66
CA PHE A 9 -28.55 -10.95 -51.87
C PHE A 9 -29.33 -11.99 -52.73
N LEU A 10 -28.74 -13.17 -52.92
CA LEU A 10 -29.45 -14.35 -53.40
C LEU A 10 -29.75 -15.28 -52.20
N SER A 11 -31.02 -15.44 -51.88
CA SER A 11 -31.55 -16.44 -50.97
C SER A 11 -31.80 -17.76 -51.75
N ALA A 12 -31.15 -18.83 -51.35
CA ALA A 12 -31.46 -20.19 -51.80
C ALA A 12 -32.20 -20.93 -50.69
N VAL A 13 -33.45 -21.20 -50.92
CA VAL A 13 -34.26 -22.09 -50.09
C VAL A 13 -34.03 -23.51 -50.62
N LEU A 14 -33.55 -24.41 -49.79
CA LEU A 14 -33.45 -25.85 -50.07
C LEU A 14 -34.45 -26.59 -49.18
N LEU A 15 -35.48 -27.07 -49.74
CA LEU A 15 -36.44 -28.04 -49.17
C LEU A 15 -35.77 -29.43 -49.19
N MET A 16 -35.62 -30.04 -47.99
CA MET A 16 -35.27 -31.47 -47.94
C MET A 16 -36.18 -32.21 -46.96
N ALA A 17 -36.68 -33.32 -47.48
CA ALA A 17 -37.76 -34.16 -46.98
C ALA A 17 -37.44 -34.87 -45.66
N CYS A 18 -38.47 -35.07 -44.84
CA CYS A 18 -38.49 -35.91 -43.65
C CYS A 18 -38.21 -37.38 -44.03
N VAL A 19 -37.18 -37.93 -43.40
CA VAL A 19 -37.02 -39.37 -43.16
C VAL A 19 -36.90 -39.56 -41.64
N GLY A 20 -37.84 -40.32 -41.10
CA GLY A 20 -37.91 -40.60 -39.66
C GLY A 20 -36.69 -41.39 -39.19
N ALA A 21 -36.00 -40.83 -38.19
CA ALA A 21 -35.01 -41.54 -37.42
C ALA A 21 -35.66 -41.98 -36.10
N VAL A 22 -35.55 -43.28 -35.84
CA VAL A 22 -35.97 -43.93 -34.58
C VAL A 22 -35.03 -43.44 -33.49
N GLU A 23 -35.55 -42.74 -32.46
CA GLU A 23 -34.80 -42.37 -31.27
C GLU A 23 -34.50 -43.64 -30.45
N GLU A 24 -33.21 -43.96 -30.28
CA GLU A 24 -32.75 -44.84 -29.22
C GLU A 24 -32.79 -44.08 -27.88
N PRO A 25 -33.24 -44.69 -26.76
CA PRO A 25 -33.28 -44.04 -25.49
C PRO A 25 -31.83 -43.82 -24.95
N ALA A 26 -31.52 -42.59 -24.57
CA ALA A 26 -30.26 -42.20 -23.96
C ALA A 26 -29.98 -43.00 -22.66
N PRO A 27 -28.74 -43.40 -22.43
CA PRO A 27 -28.38 -44.09 -21.19
C PRO A 27 -28.58 -43.18 -19.97
N THR A 28 -29.44 -43.62 -19.04
CA THR A 28 -29.63 -42.98 -17.74
C THR A 28 -28.38 -43.24 -16.86
N PHE A 29 -27.53 -42.23 -16.71
CA PHE A 29 -26.49 -42.23 -15.70
C PHE A 29 -27.12 -41.92 -14.34
N THR A 30 -27.35 -42.96 -13.53
CA THR A 30 -27.62 -42.78 -12.09
C THR A 30 -26.34 -42.37 -11.40
N SER A 31 -26.16 -41.06 -11.14
CA SER A 31 -25.12 -40.57 -10.29
C SER A 31 -25.46 -40.90 -8.82
N THR A 32 -24.93 -41.99 -8.29
CA THR A 32 -24.93 -42.32 -6.87
C THR A 32 -23.52 -42.10 -6.30
N ALA A 33 -23.08 -40.87 -6.22
CA ALA A 33 -22.03 -40.47 -5.31
C ALA A 33 -22.32 -39.02 -4.87
N ALA A 34 -22.67 -38.85 -3.63
CA ALA A 34 -22.63 -37.51 -3.00
C ALA A 34 -21.21 -36.97 -3.13
N PRO A 35 -21.02 -35.67 -3.42
CA PRO A 35 -19.71 -35.10 -3.45
C PRO A 35 -19.07 -35.29 -2.07
N THR A 36 -17.98 -36.03 -2.02
CA THR A 36 -17.12 -36.12 -0.85
C THR A 36 -16.67 -34.72 -0.56
N GLN A 37 -17.17 -34.13 0.53
CA GLN A 37 -16.65 -32.85 1.03
C GLN A 37 -15.18 -33.09 1.34
N ILE A 38 -14.29 -32.47 0.58
CA ILE A 38 -12.89 -32.32 0.95
C ILE A 38 -12.92 -31.51 2.25
N PRO A 39 -12.40 -32.01 3.37
CA PRO A 39 -12.34 -31.22 4.58
C PRO A 39 -11.50 -29.98 4.26
N THR A 40 -12.12 -28.82 4.27
CA THR A 40 -11.42 -27.55 4.32
C THR A 40 -10.69 -27.56 5.66
N VAL A 41 -9.39 -27.80 5.62
CA VAL A 41 -8.54 -27.53 6.77
C VAL A 41 -8.53 -26.01 6.87
N GLU A 42 -9.34 -25.46 7.78
CA GLU A 42 -9.14 -24.11 8.27
C GLU A 42 -7.77 -24.10 8.96
N VAL A 43 -6.75 -23.69 8.20
CA VAL A 43 -5.47 -23.33 8.79
C VAL A 43 -5.72 -22.01 9.48
N THR A 44 -6.07 -22.05 10.77
CA THR A 44 -6.03 -20.86 11.62
C THR A 44 -4.56 -20.50 11.80
N MET A 45 -4.08 -19.63 10.91
CA MET A 45 -2.74 -19.06 10.99
C MET A 45 -2.75 -18.05 12.13
N THR A 46 -2.22 -18.43 13.28
CA THR A 46 -1.91 -17.51 14.37
C THR A 46 -0.49 -17.03 14.14
N PRO A 47 -0.26 -15.73 13.89
CA PRO A 47 1.10 -15.20 13.79
C PRO A 47 1.85 -15.49 15.10
N GLU A 48 3.14 -15.79 15.01
CA GLU A 48 3.99 -15.81 16.18
C GLU A 48 3.99 -14.46 16.87
N GLU A 49 4.24 -14.42 18.19
CA GLU A 49 4.30 -13.16 18.93
C GLU A 49 5.37 -12.22 18.32
N PRO A 50 5.03 -10.97 18.01
CA PRO A 50 5.97 -10.03 17.42
C PRO A 50 7.17 -9.80 18.33
N PHE A 51 8.36 -9.74 17.76
CA PHE A 51 9.58 -9.39 18.48
C PHE A 51 10.17 -8.04 18.01
N GLU A 52 11.04 -7.46 18.81
CA GLU A 52 11.69 -6.20 18.44
C GLU A 52 13.07 -6.46 17.86
N ILE A 53 13.39 -5.86 16.71
CA ILE A 53 14.77 -5.76 16.25
C ILE A 53 15.48 -4.70 17.09
N LYS A 54 16.60 -5.09 17.66
CA LYS A 54 17.49 -4.15 18.33
C LYS A 54 18.34 -3.42 17.28
N LEU A 55 17.88 -2.26 16.85
CA LEU A 55 18.63 -1.41 15.95
C LEU A 55 19.85 -0.80 16.67
N SER A 56 21.03 -0.96 16.08
CA SER A 56 22.29 -0.46 16.62
C SER A 56 22.49 1.03 16.33
N VAL A 57 21.62 1.88 16.87
CA VAL A 57 21.73 3.33 16.71
C VAL A 57 21.45 4.02 18.04
N ASP A 58 22.15 5.13 18.29
CA ASP A 58 21.83 6.03 19.38
C ASP A 58 20.42 6.59 19.18
N SER A 59 19.47 6.05 19.87
CA SER A 59 18.06 6.38 19.91
C SER A 59 17.50 7.14 18.69
N MET A 60 16.58 6.54 17.96
CA MET A 60 15.65 7.30 17.11
C MET A 60 14.84 8.24 18.01
N LYS A 61 14.34 9.35 17.44
CA LYS A 61 13.54 10.29 18.22
C LYS A 61 12.06 10.25 17.86
N ASP A 62 11.77 10.16 16.58
CA ASP A 62 10.42 10.20 16.07
C ASP A 62 10.36 9.45 14.70
N PRO A 63 10.60 8.13 14.70
CA PRO A 63 10.59 7.36 13.45
C PRO A 63 9.18 7.30 12.90
N TYR A 64 9.06 7.42 11.56
CA TYR A 64 7.75 7.45 10.92
C TYR A 64 7.62 6.46 9.76
N GLY A 65 8.46 6.55 8.75
CA GLY A 65 8.43 5.70 7.56
C GLY A 65 9.41 4.53 7.63
N VAL A 66 9.09 3.44 6.95
CA VAL A 66 9.96 2.29 6.73
C VAL A 66 9.83 1.78 5.31
N ALA A 67 10.95 1.36 4.73
CA ALA A 67 11.00 0.64 3.46
C ALA A 67 12.14 -0.36 3.47
N VAL A 68 12.06 -1.42 2.67
CA VAL A 68 13.09 -2.46 2.55
C VAL A 68 13.45 -2.65 1.09
N ASN A 69 14.74 -2.66 0.78
CA ASN A 69 15.21 -2.85 -0.59
C ASN A 69 15.43 -4.34 -0.94
N SER A 70 15.81 -4.63 -2.18
CA SER A 70 16.04 -5.99 -2.67
C SER A 70 17.18 -6.73 -1.98
N LEU A 71 18.11 -6.00 -1.33
CA LEU A 71 19.21 -6.54 -0.54
C LEU A 71 18.83 -6.82 0.92
N GLY A 72 17.59 -6.51 1.30
CA GLY A 72 17.11 -6.64 2.66
C GLY A 72 17.54 -5.50 3.60
N HIS A 73 18.06 -4.39 3.06
CA HIS A 73 18.39 -3.23 3.87
C HIS A 73 17.12 -2.49 4.29
N ILE A 74 17.06 -2.11 5.55
CA ILE A 74 15.91 -1.46 6.18
C ILE A 74 16.17 0.05 6.25
N TYR A 75 15.34 0.84 5.59
CA TYR A 75 15.39 2.30 5.58
C TYR A 75 14.34 2.85 6.53
N ILE A 76 14.71 3.76 7.42
CA ILE A 76 13.80 4.37 8.40
C ILE A 76 13.96 5.89 8.37
N SER A 77 12.87 6.62 8.20
CA SER A 77 12.86 8.06 8.41
C SER A 77 12.74 8.37 9.90
N ASP A 78 13.74 9.06 10.46
CA ASP A 78 13.76 9.54 11.85
C ASP A 78 13.49 11.05 11.85
N ALA A 79 12.20 11.39 11.81
CA ALA A 79 11.70 12.75 11.68
C ALA A 79 12.20 13.68 12.79
N GLY A 80 12.30 13.19 14.00
CA GLY A 80 12.77 13.99 15.14
C GLY A 80 14.25 14.37 15.07
N LYS A 81 15.01 13.81 14.13
CA LYS A 81 16.43 14.13 13.88
C LYS A 81 16.71 14.51 12.42
N ASP A 82 15.70 14.63 11.58
CA ASP A 82 15.79 15.02 10.15
C ASP A 82 16.76 14.14 9.37
N ARG A 83 16.58 12.82 9.44
CA ARG A 83 17.51 11.88 8.83
C ARG A 83 16.83 10.60 8.35
N VAL A 84 17.46 9.94 7.41
CA VAL A 84 17.17 8.55 7.02
C VAL A 84 18.28 7.66 7.57
N LEU A 85 17.90 6.58 8.23
CA LEU A 85 18.80 5.55 8.74
C LEU A 85 18.68 4.31 7.91
N ILE A 86 19.80 3.67 7.59
CA ILE A 86 19.87 2.44 6.81
C ILE A 86 20.52 1.35 7.65
N PHE A 87 19.85 0.20 7.78
CA PHE A 87 20.32 -0.95 8.53
C PHE A 87 20.37 -2.19 7.66
N ASP A 88 21.20 -3.16 8.03
CA ASP A 88 21.07 -4.53 7.51
C ASP A 88 19.91 -5.29 8.19
N ALA A 89 19.67 -6.54 7.75
CA ALA A 89 18.62 -7.39 8.30
C ALA A 89 18.83 -7.76 9.78
N ASP A 90 20.07 -7.71 10.28
CA ASP A 90 20.43 -7.98 11.67
C ASP A 90 20.28 -6.72 12.57
N GLY A 91 19.92 -5.58 12.00
CA GLY A 91 19.77 -4.30 12.70
C GLY A 91 21.07 -3.52 12.89
N ASN A 92 22.16 -3.88 12.20
CA ASN A 92 23.39 -3.10 12.23
C ASN A 92 23.28 -1.89 11.32
N LEU A 93 23.71 -0.73 11.82
CA LEU A 93 23.65 0.52 11.05
C LEU A 93 24.68 0.50 9.91
N LEU A 94 24.22 0.63 8.68
CA LEU A 94 25.02 0.70 7.47
C LEU A 94 25.37 2.16 7.08
N ALA A 95 24.36 3.04 7.12
CA ALA A 95 24.49 4.43 6.69
C ALA A 95 23.51 5.38 7.37
N LYS A 96 23.82 6.68 7.32
CA LYS A 96 22.93 7.78 7.73
C LYS A 96 22.94 8.85 6.67
N TRP A 97 21.75 9.30 6.27
CA TRP A 97 21.58 10.52 5.49
C TRP A 97 21.03 11.58 6.42
N ASP A 98 21.90 12.45 6.95
CA ASP A 98 21.57 13.36 8.05
C ASP A 98 21.97 14.82 7.79
N LYS A 99 22.19 15.17 6.52
CA LYS A 99 22.47 16.56 6.13
C LYS A 99 21.19 17.39 6.23
N LYS A 100 21.26 18.45 7.05
CA LYS A 100 20.12 19.36 7.27
C LYS A 100 20.16 20.54 6.34
N GLY A 101 18.99 20.89 5.78
CA GLY A 101 18.81 22.03 4.91
C GLY A 101 17.77 21.83 3.82
N SER A 102 17.87 22.63 2.76
CA SER A 102 16.99 22.61 1.60
C SER A 102 17.72 22.34 0.28
N GLY A 103 19.02 22.08 0.32
CA GLY A 103 19.80 21.67 -0.84
C GLY A 103 19.53 20.21 -1.25
N GLU A 104 20.20 19.78 -2.31
CA GLU A 104 20.15 18.38 -2.80
C GLU A 104 20.69 17.42 -1.74
N GLY A 105 19.92 16.39 -1.39
CA GLY A 105 20.28 15.42 -0.35
C GLY A 105 20.28 15.99 1.08
N GLU A 106 19.76 17.20 1.28
CA GLU A 106 19.54 17.78 2.59
C GLU A 106 18.07 17.66 2.99
N PHE A 107 17.77 17.53 4.28
CA PHE A 107 16.42 17.39 4.80
C PHE A 107 16.10 18.50 5.82
N LYS A 108 14.85 18.94 5.79
CA LYS A 108 14.34 19.89 6.76
C LYS A 108 13.04 19.36 7.35
N THR A 109 13.09 18.99 8.61
CA THR A 109 11.96 18.42 9.34
C THR A 109 11.22 17.39 8.48
N LEU A 110 11.75 16.16 8.42
CA LEU A 110 11.10 15.09 7.63
C LEU A 110 9.65 14.87 8.05
N GLY A 111 9.26 15.33 9.25
CA GLY A 111 7.89 15.32 9.72
C GLY A 111 7.30 13.91 9.64
N PHE A 112 6.16 13.79 8.98
CA PHE A 112 5.52 12.51 8.69
C PHE A 112 6.08 11.87 7.40
N GLY A 113 7.40 11.97 7.19
CA GLY A 113 8.07 11.60 5.95
C GLY A 113 8.05 10.12 5.62
N GLY A 114 7.17 9.73 4.72
CA GLY A 114 7.12 8.39 4.15
C GLY A 114 8.37 8.06 3.33
N LEU A 115 8.63 6.76 3.19
CA LEU A 115 9.69 6.18 2.34
C LEU A 115 9.09 5.19 1.38
N ALA A 116 9.59 5.15 0.15
CA ALA A 116 9.30 4.10 -0.81
C ALA A 116 10.55 3.73 -1.60
N ILE A 117 10.59 2.50 -2.13
CA ILE A 117 11.72 1.99 -2.90
C ILE A 117 11.15 1.38 -4.20
N ASP A 118 11.75 1.71 -5.35
CA ASP A 118 11.37 1.14 -6.63
C ASP A 118 12.10 -0.19 -6.93
N ALA A 119 11.74 -0.85 -8.03
CA ALA A 119 12.32 -2.12 -8.45
C ALA A 119 13.82 -2.03 -8.81
N ASN A 120 14.38 -0.83 -8.91
CA ASN A 120 15.80 -0.59 -9.14
C ASN A 120 16.55 -0.20 -7.85
N ASP A 121 15.91 -0.37 -6.69
CA ASP A 121 16.40 0.04 -5.37
C ASP A 121 16.61 1.56 -5.23
N ASN A 122 15.99 2.39 -6.07
CA ASN A 122 15.98 3.82 -5.81
C ASN A 122 15.04 4.15 -4.67
N VAL A 123 15.48 5.03 -3.80
CA VAL A 123 14.78 5.42 -2.56
C VAL A 123 14.14 6.78 -2.75
N PHE A 124 12.84 6.84 -2.50
CA PHE A 124 12.07 8.07 -2.51
C PHE A 124 11.77 8.50 -1.08
N VAL A 125 12.07 9.75 -0.77
CA VAL A 125 11.92 10.33 0.56
C VAL A 125 10.98 11.52 0.50
N VAL A 126 9.94 11.51 1.32
CA VAL A 126 9.08 12.68 1.54
C VAL A 126 9.82 13.66 2.45
N ASP A 127 10.23 14.80 1.92
CA ASP A 127 10.90 15.89 2.64
C ASP A 127 9.87 16.99 2.94
N ASN A 128 9.10 16.75 3.99
CA ASN A 128 7.82 17.41 4.28
C ASN A 128 7.91 18.94 4.37
N GLU A 129 8.79 19.49 5.23
CA GLU A 129 8.94 20.93 5.41
C GLU A 129 9.63 21.65 4.23
N ASN A 130 10.23 20.89 3.32
CA ASN A 130 10.71 21.41 2.04
C ASN A 130 9.66 21.22 0.93
N HIS A 131 8.47 20.66 1.23
CA HIS A 131 7.36 20.45 0.30
C HIS A 131 7.76 19.73 -0.97
N ARG A 132 8.63 18.70 -0.86
CA ARG A 132 9.21 18.00 -2.00
C ARG A 132 9.37 16.51 -1.75
N ILE A 133 9.56 15.77 -2.83
CA ILE A 133 10.06 14.40 -2.83
C ILE A 133 11.49 14.42 -3.34
N GLN A 134 12.39 13.71 -2.68
CA GLN A 134 13.75 13.49 -3.15
C GLN A 134 13.94 12.01 -3.53
N LYS A 135 14.64 11.75 -4.63
CA LYS A 135 15.01 10.44 -5.11
C LYS A 135 16.52 10.25 -5.01
N PHE A 136 16.91 9.11 -4.47
CA PHE A 136 18.28 8.68 -4.30
C PHE A 136 18.51 7.32 -4.97
N ASP A 137 19.72 7.02 -5.38
CA ASP A 137 20.09 5.66 -5.73
C ASP A 137 20.31 4.77 -4.48
N LYS A 138 20.52 3.47 -4.70
CA LYS A 138 20.76 2.49 -3.62
C LYS A 138 22.00 2.79 -2.76
N ASP A 139 22.94 3.60 -3.28
CA ASP A 139 24.18 3.98 -2.60
C ASP A 139 24.05 5.34 -1.87
N GLY A 140 22.87 5.98 -1.97
CA GLY A 140 22.55 7.24 -1.31
C GLY A 140 22.96 8.49 -2.08
N ASN A 141 23.31 8.35 -3.36
CA ASN A 141 23.57 9.50 -4.20
C ASN A 141 22.25 10.14 -4.63
N PHE A 142 22.15 11.47 -4.50
CA PHE A 142 21.01 12.22 -4.98
C PHE A 142 20.85 12.08 -6.51
N ILE A 143 19.62 11.79 -6.96
CA ILE A 143 19.29 11.68 -8.39
C ILE A 143 18.52 12.90 -8.85
N LEU A 144 17.35 13.16 -8.22
CA LEU A 144 16.47 14.27 -8.58
C LEU A 144 15.51 14.60 -7.42
N GLN A 145 14.81 15.71 -7.54
CA GLN A 145 13.72 16.11 -6.65
C GLN A 145 12.62 16.80 -7.42
N TRP A 146 11.40 16.79 -6.87
CA TRP A 146 10.26 17.54 -7.38
C TRP A 146 9.34 17.97 -6.25
N GLY A 147 8.48 18.93 -6.53
CA GLY A 147 7.57 19.54 -5.59
C GLY A 147 8.01 20.92 -5.13
N SER A 148 7.07 21.64 -4.60
CA SER A 148 7.21 22.92 -3.91
C SER A 148 5.93 23.19 -3.13
N GLU A 149 5.92 24.19 -2.25
CA GLU A 149 4.72 24.57 -1.51
C GLU A 149 3.58 25.02 -2.44
N GLY A 150 2.38 24.47 -2.23
CA GLY A 150 1.17 24.85 -2.95
C GLY A 150 0.13 23.75 -3.07
N THR A 151 -1.01 24.09 -3.67
CA THR A 151 -2.17 23.19 -3.89
C THR A 151 -2.35 22.79 -5.35
N GLU A 152 -1.52 23.31 -6.24
CA GLU A 152 -1.54 23.04 -7.67
C GLU A 152 -0.95 21.67 -7.96
N GLU A 153 -1.06 21.22 -9.19
CA GLU A 153 -0.50 19.96 -9.68
C GLU A 153 1.02 19.95 -9.54
N GLY A 154 1.53 18.87 -8.95
CA GLY A 154 2.96 18.70 -8.67
C GLY A 154 3.47 19.47 -7.45
N LYS A 155 2.61 20.19 -6.72
CA LYS A 155 2.96 20.87 -5.47
C LYS A 155 2.34 20.18 -4.27
N PHE A 156 2.88 20.43 -3.08
CA PHE A 156 2.46 19.83 -1.83
C PHE A 156 2.27 20.88 -0.75
N VAL A 157 1.23 20.71 0.06
CA VAL A 157 1.07 21.45 1.32
C VAL A 157 1.71 20.67 2.46
N ARG A 158 1.37 19.38 2.58
CA ARG A 158 1.96 18.47 3.56
C ARG A 158 1.94 17.04 3.04
N ALA A 159 2.91 16.69 2.19
CA ALA A 159 3.07 15.33 1.71
C ALA A 159 3.39 14.39 2.89
N ILE A 160 2.76 13.19 2.94
CA ILE A 160 2.93 12.22 4.03
C ILE A 160 3.32 10.85 3.49
N GLY A 161 2.38 10.11 2.92
CA GLY A 161 2.59 8.77 2.40
C GLY A 161 3.14 8.79 0.99
N ILE A 162 3.93 7.78 0.67
CA ILE A 162 4.48 7.58 -0.67
C ILE A 162 4.52 6.09 -0.99
N ALA A 163 4.15 5.74 -2.22
CA ALA A 163 4.26 4.38 -2.75
C ALA A 163 4.75 4.41 -4.20
N VAL A 164 5.36 3.31 -4.63
CA VAL A 164 5.80 3.14 -6.03
C VAL A 164 5.20 1.85 -6.56
N ASP A 165 4.59 1.90 -7.76
CA ASP A 165 4.06 0.70 -8.41
C ASP A 165 5.16 -0.07 -9.18
N THR A 166 4.81 -1.25 -9.67
CA THR A 166 5.75 -2.15 -10.37
C THR A 166 6.30 -1.60 -11.69
N VAL A 167 5.66 -0.57 -12.25
CA VAL A 167 6.14 0.11 -13.47
C VAL A 167 6.85 1.43 -13.18
N GLY A 168 6.96 1.79 -11.89
CA GLY A 168 7.73 2.94 -11.42
C GLY A 168 6.93 4.24 -11.26
N HIS A 169 5.59 4.23 -11.33
CA HIS A 169 4.84 5.42 -10.96
C HIS A 169 4.88 5.65 -9.45
N VAL A 170 4.98 6.92 -9.07
CA VAL A 170 5.06 7.35 -7.68
C VAL A 170 3.74 8.00 -7.27
N TYR A 171 3.17 7.53 -6.17
CA TYR A 171 1.92 8.02 -5.59
C TYR A 171 2.21 8.70 -4.27
N VAL A 172 1.68 9.90 -4.06
CA VAL A 172 1.93 10.70 -2.86
C VAL A 172 0.59 11.18 -2.29
N THR A 173 0.36 10.94 -1.00
CA THR A 173 -0.75 11.54 -0.25
C THR A 173 -0.32 12.93 0.24
N ASP A 174 -1.23 13.89 0.20
CA ASP A 174 -1.01 15.24 0.70
C ASP A 174 -2.13 15.61 1.67
N ASP A 175 -1.84 15.55 2.96
CA ASP A 175 -2.82 15.83 4.02
C ASP A 175 -3.28 17.30 4.05
N GLY A 176 -2.40 18.22 3.71
CA GLY A 176 -2.76 19.64 3.63
C GLY A 176 -3.53 20.00 2.35
N ASN A 177 -3.56 19.09 1.38
CA ASN A 177 -4.29 19.20 0.12
C ASN A 177 -4.87 17.80 -0.19
N PRO A 178 -6.13 17.50 0.17
CA PRO A 178 -6.66 16.15 0.35
C PRO A 178 -6.80 15.36 -0.96
N TYR A 179 -5.70 15.22 -1.67
CA TYR A 179 -5.54 14.45 -2.90
C TYR A 179 -4.40 13.44 -2.78
N VAL A 180 -4.52 12.38 -3.55
CA VAL A 180 -3.38 11.57 -3.98
C VAL A 180 -2.92 12.11 -5.32
N GLN A 181 -1.63 12.38 -5.44
CA GLN A 181 -1.00 12.77 -6.71
C GLN A 181 -0.14 11.63 -7.24
N LYS A 182 -0.25 11.33 -8.54
CA LYS A 182 0.54 10.33 -9.26
C LYS A 182 1.54 11.01 -10.18
N PHE A 183 2.76 10.52 -10.15
CA PHE A 183 3.89 10.99 -10.96
C PHE A 183 4.52 9.81 -11.72
N ASP A 184 5.27 10.11 -12.77
CA ASP A 184 6.22 9.15 -13.32
C ASP A 184 7.47 9.03 -12.41
N ASN A 185 8.38 8.13 -12.78
CA ASN A 185 9.61 7.87 -12.00
C ASN A 185 10.61 9.05 -12.02
N ASN A 186 10.37 10.07 -12.87
CA ASN A 186 11.17 11.30 -12.96
C ASN A 186 10.47 12.48 -12.28
N GLY A 187 9.35 12.27 -11.58
CA GLY A 187 8.62 13.32 -10.88
C GLY A 187 7.72 14.16 -11.76
N VAL A 188 7.44 13.75 -13.01
CA VAL A 188 6.48 14.43 -13.88
C VAL A 188 5.07 14.08 -13.44
N PHE A 189 4.25 15.09 -13.16
CA PHE A 189 2.85 14.92 -12.76
C PHE A 189 2.03 14.19 -13.85
N ILE A 190 1.26 13.19 -13.45
CA ILE A 190 0.38 12.43 -14.35
C ILE A 190 -1.09 12.76 -14.06
N MET A 191 -1.52 12.63 -12.81
CA MET A 191 -2.90 12.84 -12.40
C MET A 191 -3.04 13.03 -10.89
N LYS A 192 -4.21 13.48 -10.46
CA LYS A 192 -4.61 13.46 -9.04
C LYS A 192 -6.05 12.98 -8.89
N PHE A 193 -6.36 12.39 -7.75
CA PHE A 193 -7.71 11.97 -7.38
C PHE A 193 -7.95 12.21 -5.89
N GLY A 194 -9.22 12.18 -5.46
CA GLY A 194 -9.60 12.44 -4.09
C GLY A 194 -10.42 13.72 -3.94
N GLY A 195 -10.01 14.57 -3.03
CA GLY A 195 -10.64 15.84 -2.65
C GLY A 195 -11.21 15.80 -1.24
N ASP A 196 -11.50 16.98 -0.66
CA ASP A 196 -11.97 17.10 0.72
C ASP A 196 -13.34 16.44 0.93
N GLY A 197 -13.43 15.65 1.98
CA GLY A 197 -14.66 14.99 2.40
C GLY A 197 -14.45 13.66 3.09
N SER A 198 -15.51 13.10 3.67
CA SER A 198 -15.56 11.76 4.27
C SER A 198 -16.37 10.75 3.44
N GLY A 199 -16.77 11.12 2.24
CA GLY A 199 -17.51 10.25 1.31
C GLY A 199 -16.58 9.37 0.47
N SER A 200 -17.18 8.49 -0.32
CA SER A 200 -16.48 7.60 -1.24
C SER A 200 -15.55 8.38 -2.18
N GLY A 201 -14.28 8.00 -2.20
CA GLY A 201 -13.26 8.64 -3.02
C GLY A 201 -12.82 10.02 -2.53
N LYS A 202 -13.16 10.42 -1.29
CA LYS A 202 -12.78 11.68 -0.66
C LYS A 202 -11.94 11.42 0.58
N PHE A 203 -11.07 12.35 0.94
CA PHE A 203 -10.18 12.24 2.09
C PHE A 203 -10.38 13.40 3.06
N LYS A 204 -10.23 13.11 4.35
CA LYS A 204 -10.13 14.10 5.42
C LYS A 204 -8.69 14.29 5.87
N HIS A 205 -7.93 13.20 5.90
CA HIS A 205 -6.54 13.16 6.32
C HIS A 205 -5.91 11.89 5.76
N ALA A 206 -5.58 11.92 4.46
CA ALA A 206 -4.92 10.79 3.81
C ALA A 206 -3.48 10.65 4.32
N THR A 207 -3.15 9.48 4.89
CA THR A 207 -1.84 9.17 5.47
C THR A 207 -1.10 8.12 4.64
N GLY A 208 -1.17 6.86 5.04
CA GLY A 208 -0.51 5.77 4.34
C GLY A 208 -1.11 5.47 2.97
N ILE A 209 -0.27 5.02 2.06
CA ILE A 209 -0.65 4.60 0.72
C ILE A 209 0.15 3.37 0.30
N ALA A 210 -0.51 2.43 -0.36
CA ALA A 210 0.11 1.24 -0.95
C ALA A 210 -0.49 0.96 -2.32
N VAL A 211 0.27 0.26 -3.18
CA VAL A 211 -0.19 -0.14 -4.50
C VAL A 211 0.10 -1.62 -4.70
N ASP A 212 -0.91 -2.40 -5.11
CA ASP A 212 -0.74 -3.83 -5.39
C ASP A 212 -0.13 -4.08 -6.78
N GLN A 213 0.16 -5.35 -7.08
CA GLN A 213 0.75 -5.74 -8.36
C GLN A 213 -0.18 -5.52 -9.56
N GLN A 214 -1.50 -5.38 -9.33
CA GLN A 214 -2.50 -5.08 -10.34
C GLN A 214 -2.69 -3.57 -10.56
N GLY A 215 -2.01 -2.75 -9.76
CA GLY A 215 -2.09 -1.29 -9.79
C GLY A 215 -3.28 -0.72 -8.99
N ASN A 216 -3.98 -1.52 -8.18
CA ASN A 216 -4.98 -0.97 -7.26
C ASN A 216 -4.27 -0.20 -6.16
N ILE A 217 -4.86 0.94 -5.79
CA ILE A 217 -4.30 1.88 -4.82
C ILE A 217 -5.13 1.78 -3.54
N PHE A 218 -4.45 1.64 -2.41
CA PHE A 218 -5.06 1.60 -1.09
C PHE A 218 -4.58 2.79 -0.27
N VAL A 219 -5.52 3.55 0.29
CA VAL A 219 -5.21 4.77 1.05
C VAL A 219 -5.83 4.66 2.44
N ALA A 220 -5.01 4.87 3.46
CA ALA A 220 -5.44 5.04 4.83
C ALA A 220 -5.88 6.49 5.05
N ASP A 221 -7.06 6.71 5.62
CA ASP A 221 -7.55 8.03 5.99
C ASP A 221 -7.74 8.09 7.50
N TYR A 222 -6.77 8.68 8.16
CA TYR A 222 -6.67 8.80 9.61
C TYR A 222 -7.93 9.43 10.24
N GLN A 223 -8.45 10.49 9.67
CA GLN A 223 -9.56 11.24 10.26
C GLN A 223 -10.93 10.65 9.90
N SER A 224 -11.14 10.18 8.68
CA SER A 224 -12.40 9.53 8.30
C SER A 224 -12.51 8.10 8.84
N LYS A 225 -11.39 7.50 9.29
CA LYS A 225 -11.30 6.13 9.84
C LYS A 225 -11.54 5.03 8.81
N TYR A 226 -11.34 5.33 7.53
CA TYR A 226 -11.49 4.40 6.43
C TYR A 226 -10.15 4.02 5.80
N VAL A 227 -10.08 2.79 5.32
CA VAL A 227 -9.20 2.39 4.24
C VAL A 227 -10.02 2.45 2.96
N GLN A 228 -9.50 3.09 1.93
CA GLN A 228 -10.18 3.24 0.64
C GLN A 228 -9.36 2.60 -0.47
N LYS A 229 -10.02 1.82 -1.33
CA LYS A 229 -9.44 1.18 -2.50
C LYS A 229 -9.87 1.90 -3.78
N PHE A 230 -8.90 2.12 -4.68
CA PHE A 230 -9.08 2.72 -5.99
C PHE A 230 -8.45 1.83 -7.06
N ASP A 231 -8.89 1.98 -8.29
CA ASP A 231 -8.20 1.41 -9.44
C ASP A 231 -6.95 2.23 -9.85
N ALA A 232 -6.20 1.74 -10.84
CA ALA A 232 -4.95 2.35 -11.31
C ALA A 232 -5.11 3.77 -11.90
N VAL A 233 -6.36 4.18 -12.23
CA VAL A 233 -6.69 5.51 -12.73
C VAL A 233 -7.40 6.39 -11.69
N GLY A 234 -7.38 5.96 -10.41
CA GLY A 234 -7.93 6.73 -9.29
C GLY A 234 -9.44 6.68 -9.14
N THR A 235 -10.13 5.74 -9.80
CA THR A 235 -11.58 5.53 -9.62
C THR A 235 -11.82 4.79 -8.31
N PHE A 236 -12.69 5.32 -7.45
CA PHE A 236 -13.08 4.67 -6.21
C PHE A 236 -13.74 3.31 -6.46
N ILE A 237 -13.29 2.30 -5.71
CA ILE A 237 -13.84 0.94 -5.77
C ILE A 237 -14.62 0.64 -4.49
N LYS A 238 -13.97 0.71 -3.33
CA LYS A 238 -14.53 0.31 -2.03
C LYS A 238 -13.87 1.05 -0.88
N ALA A 239 -14.55 1.10 0.26
CA ALA A 239 -13.97 1.52 1.54
C ALA A 239 -14.45 0.60 2.67
N TRP A 240 -13.61 0.44 3.69
CA TRP A 240 -13.93 -0.28 4.93
C TRP A 240 -13.29 0.38 6.13
N LYS A 241 -13.75 0.04 7.32
CA LYS A 241 -13.22 0.55 8.58
C LYS A 241 -12.36 -0.50 9.26
N MET A 242 -11.44 -0.03 10.08
CA MET A 242 -10.72 -0.87 11.01
C MET A 242 -11.49 -1.04 12.32
N GLY A 243 -11.25 -2.17 13.00
CA GLY A 243 -11.70 -2.37 14.37
C GLY A 243 -13.14 -2.88 14.51
N GLU A 244 -13.89 -3.09 13.43
CA GLU A 244 -15.25 -3.64 13.49
C GLU A 244 -15.28 -5.04 14.12
N ASP A 245 -14.23 -5.84 13.93
CA ASP A 245 -14.03 -7.16 14.52
C ASP A 245 -13.98 -7.16 16.06
N ILE A 246 -13.59 -6.06 16.66
CA ILE A 246 -13.51 -5.88 18.13
C ILE A 246 -14.51 -4.85 18.66
N GLY A 247 -15.43 -4.38 17.83
CA GLY A 247 -16.43 -3.36 18.20
C GLY A 247 -15.83 -1.98 18.52
N ALA A 248 -14.64 -1.68 18.00
CA ALA A 248 -13.94 -0.41 18.16
C ALA A 248 -13.82 0.33 16.83
N VAL A 249 -13.52 1.61 16.88
CA VAL A 249 -13.17 2.40 15.68
C VAL A 249 -11.67 2.60 15.66
N GLY A 250 -11.02 1.95 14.71
CA GLY A 250 -9.59 2.06 14.51
C GLY A 250 -9.18 3.37 13.83
N THR A 251 -7.90 3.67 13.89
CA THR A 251 -7.28 4.85 13.28
C THR A 251 -6.20 4.40 12.31
N PRO A 252 -6.55 4.19 11.02
CA PRO A 252 -5.60 3.71 10.03
C PRO A 252 -4.50 4.75 9.77
N GLU A 253 -3.25 4.31 9.78
CA GLU A 253 -2.08 5.18 9.55
C GLU A 253 -1.19 4.62 8.45
N GLY A 254 -0.36 3.62 8.71
CA GLY A 254 0.45 2.94 7.71
C GLY A 254 -0.30 1.82 7.03
N ILE A 255 0.01 1.58 5.76
CA ILE A 255 -0.62 0.54 4.94
C ILE A 255 0.42 -0.11 4.02
N ALA A 256 0.31 -1.42 3.85
CA ALA A 256 1.09 -2.20 2.89
C ALA A 256 0.23 -3.31 2.30
N VAL A 257 0.61 -3.80 1.12
CA VAL A 257 -0.09 -4.90 0.43
C VAL A 257 0.93 -5.96 0.06
N ASP A 258 0.62 -7.23 0.37
CA ASP A 258 1.47 -8.35 0.01
C ASP A 258 1.24 -8.83 -1.43
N ALA A 259 1.99 -9.86 -1.85
CA ALA A 259 1.89 -10.43 -3.20
C ALA A 259 0.55 -11.14 -3.47
N ASP A 260 -0.14 -11.60 -2.43
CA ASP A 260 -1.44 -12.27 -2.49
C ASP A 260 -2.61 -11.28 -2.47
N GLY A 261 -2.31 -9.98 -2.28
CA GLY A 261 -3.27 -8.89 -2.22
C GLY A 261 -3.86 -8.64 -0.84
N ASN A 262 -3.32 -9.25 0.23
CA ASN A 262 -3.74 -8.95 1.58
C ASN A 262 -3.26 -7.56 1.99
N VAL A 263 -4.14 -6.82 2.66
CA VAL A 263 -3.94 -5.42 3.02
C VAL A 263 -3.65 -5.32 4.51
N TYR A 264 -2.44 -4.90 4.85
CA TYR A 264 -1.95 -4.74 6.22
C TYR A 264 -2.05 -3.28 6.62
N VAL A 265 -2.71 -3.00 7.72
CA VAL A 265 -2.97 -1.63 8.17
C VAL A 265 -2.61 -1.47 9.64
N THR A 266 -1.79 -0.47 9.95
CA THR A 266 -1.54 -0.11 11.34
C THR A 266 -2.66 0.73 11.91
N ASP A 267 -3.01 0.47 13.17
CA ASP A 267 -3.94 1.25 13.95
C ASP A 267 -3.17 2.07 14.98
N TYR A 268 -3.02 3.34 14.69
CA TYR A 268 -2.22 4.26 15.50
C TYR A 268 -2.72 4.40 16.94
N ASP A 269 -4.04 4.54 17.12
CA ASP A 269 -4.63 4.77 18.44
C ASP A 269 -4.82 3.49 19.25
N LEU A 270 -5.17 2.38 18.60
CA LEU A 270 -5.36 1.10 19.28
C LEU A 270 -4.06 0.33 19.47
N GLY A 271 -2.98 0.73 18.78
CA GLY A 271 -1.68 0.07 18.87
C GLY A 271 -1.75 -1.36 18.35
N ARG A 272 -2.27 -1.57 17.15
CA ARG A 272 -2.38 -2.90 16.53
C ARG A 272 -2.09 -2.84 15.04
N MET A 273 -1.85 -3.98 14.44
CA MET A 273 -1.91 -4.19 12.99
C MET A 273 -3.10 -5.09 12.69
N GLN A 274 -3.90 -4.75 11.70
CA GLN A 274 -5.00 -5.56 11.20
C GLN A 274 -4.79 -5.89 9.73
N VAL A 275 -5.11 -7.12 9.35
CA VAL A 275 -4.95 -7.63 8.00
C VAL A 275 -6.31 -7.94 7.42
N PHE A 276 -6.50 -7.52 6.18
CA PHE A 276 -7.70 -7.71 5.40
C PHE A 276 -7.37 -8.43 4.09
N ASP A 277 -8.34 -9.12 3.53
CA ASP A 277 -8.25 -9.54 2.14
C ASP A 277 -8.37 -8.32 1.19
N ILE A 278 -8.19 -8.57 -0.10
CA ILE A 278 -8.29 -7.53 -1.15
C ILE A 278 -9.68 -6.87 -1.24
N ASN A 279 -10.71 -7.49 -0.62
CA ASN A 279 -12.07 -6.99 -0.55
C ASN A 279 -12.38 -6.25 0.75
N GLY A 280 -11.42 -6.15 1.68
CA GLY A 280 -11.56 -5.49 2.97
C GLY A 280 -12.28 -6.35 4.02
N GLU A 281 -12.36 -7.67 3.84
CA GLU A 281 -12.79 -8.58 4.87
C GLU A 281 -11.63 -8.85 5.84
N SER A 282 -11.90 -8.76 7.15
CA SER A 282 -10.86 -8.95 8.17
C SER A 282 -10.40 -10.39 8.22
N LEU A 283 -9.09 -10.62 8.10
CA LEU A 283 -8.47 -11.94 8.17
C LEU A 283 -7.97 -12.23 9.59
N TRP A 284 -7.09 -11.38 10.11
CA TRP A 284 -6.51 -11.49 11.45
C TRP A 284 -5.96 -10.15 11.93
N SER A 285 -5.57 -10.08 13.21
CA SER A 285 -4.91 -8.90 13.76
C SER A 285 -3.94 -9.27 14.88
N VAL A 286 -2.97 -8.41 15.16
CA VAL A 286 -1.99 -8.57 16.22
C VAL A 286 -1.80 -7.26 16.97
N GLY A 287 -1.55 -7.35 18.29
CA GLY A 287 -1.48 -6.19 19.20
C GLY A 287 -2.86 -5.71 19.67
N GLY A 288 -2.90 -4.53 20.24
CA GLY A 288 -4.11 -3.86 20.75
C GLY A 288 -4.01 -3.45 22.22
N LYS A 289 -4.82 -2.49 22.64
CA LYS A 289 -4.77 -1.89 24.00
C LYS A 289 -4.97 -2.87 25.15
N ASN A 290 -5.58 -4.00 24.91
CA ASN A 290 -5.94 -4.97 25.95
C ASN A 290 -4.96 -6.15 26.06
N THR A 291 -3.87 -6.15 25.30
CA THR A 291 -2.80 -7.13 25.39
C THR A 291 -1.76 -6.65 26.41
N SER A 292 -1.37 -7.52 27.37
CA SER A 292 -0.43 -7.17 28.45
C SER A 292 0.93 -6.72 27.93
N ASP A 293 1.34 -7.27 26.79
CA ASP A 293 2.64 -7.04 26.15
C ASP A 293 2.48 -6.52 24.71
N ASN A 294 1.66 -5.46 24.56
CA ASN A 294 1.42 -4.89 23.23
C ASN A 294 2.73 -4.45 22.56
N PRO A 295 3.14 -5.11 21.45
CA PRO A 295 4.36 -4.79 20.74
C PRO A 295 4.28 -3.46 19.98
N PHE A 296 3.08 -2.93 19.78
CA PHE A 296 2.86 -1.73 18.99
C PHE A 296 2.46 -0.52 19.84
N LYS A 297 3.23 0.56 19.67
CA LYS A 297 2.99 1.84 20.37
C LYS A 297 2.94 2.96 19.35
N ARG A 298 1.72 3.36 18.98
CA ARG A 298 1.48 4.32 17.89
C ARG A 298 2.20 3.88 16.60
N PRO A 299 1.82 2.74 16.02
CA PRO A 299 2.46 2.25 14.81
C PRO A 299 2.10 3.15 13.62
N THR A 300 3.10 3.56 12.84
CA THR A 300 2.97 4.55 11.77
C THR A 300 3.17 3.97 10.37
N ALA A 301 4.09 3.02 10.20
CA ALA A 301 4.39 2.47 8.89
C ALA A 301 4.62 0.97 8.93
N ILE A 302 4.43 0.34 7.78
CA ILE A 302 4.64 -1.09 7.54
C ILE A 302 5.48 -1.25 6.28
N ALA A 303 6.42 -2.21 6.30
CA ALA A 303 7.11 -2.69 5.10
C ALA A 303 7.33 -4.20 5.17
N PHE A 304 7.35 -4.84 4.00
CA PHE A 304 7.73 -6.23 3.85
C PHE A 304 9.19 -6.34 3.44
N GLY A 305 9.88 -7.33 3.97
CA GLY A 305 11.24 -7.64 3.58
C GLY A 305 11.82 -8.78 4.40
N ASN A 306 12.85 -9.45 3.89
CA ASN A 306 13.54 -10.53 4.60
C ASN A 306 12.62 -11.66 5.11
N GLY A 307 11.45 -11.86 4.48
CA GLY A 307 10.46 -12.84 4.92
C GLY A 307 9.64 -12.43 6.16
N VAL A 308 9.69 -11.17 6.57
CA VAL A 308 8.98 -10.64 7.74
C VAL A 308 8.31 -9.29 7.44
N ILE A 309 7.51 -8.84 8.40
CA ILE A 309 6.83 -7.54 8.39
C ILE A 309 7.53 -6.62 9.39
N TYR A 310 7.97 -5.46 8.94
CA TYR A 310 8.53 -4.40 9.79
C TYR A 310 7.46 -3.38 10.09
N VAL A 311 7.25 -3.07 11.39
CA VAL A 311 6.29 -2.07 11.85
C VAL A 311 7.02 -1.01 12.67
N VAL A 312 6.98 0.23 12.19
CA VAL A 312 7.56 1.36 12.93
C VAL A 312 6.62 1.79 14.04
N ASN A 313 7.14 1.91 15.24
CA ASN A 313 6.48 2.42 16.42
C ASN A 313 7.02 3.82 16.76
N GLN A 314 6.22 4.86 16.50
CA GLN A 314 6.60 6.24 16.83
C GLN A 314 6.82 6.40 18.34
N ALA A 315 5.86 6.00 19.15
CA ALA A 315 6.01 6.01 20.60
C ALA A 315 6.90 4.85 21.06
N GLY A 316 8.05 5.20 21.62
CA GLY A 316 9.10 4.25 22.00
C GLY A 316 10.25 4.18 21.02
N ALA A 317 10.09 4.78 19.84
CA ALA A 317 11.12 4.89 18.80
C ALA A 317 11.78 3.54 18.45
N LYS A 318 10.95 2.56 18.06
CA LYS A 318 11.34 1.18 17.82
C LYS A 318 10.76 0.65 16.51
N VAL A 319 11.31 -0.46 16.05
CA VAL A 319 10.74 -1.27 14.98
C VAL A 319 10.40 -2.64 15.54
N SER A 320 9.14 -3.02 15.42
CA SER A 320 8.69 -4.39 15.72
C SER A 320 8.71 -5.22 14.45
N VAL A 321 9.00 -6.51 14.61
CA VAL A 321 9.00 -7.49 13.52
C VAL A 321 7.92 -8.50 13.78
N VAL A 322 7.16 -8.79 12.74
CA VAL A 322 6.11 -9.80 12.75
C VAL A 322 6.47 -10.82 11.68
N GLU A 323 6.59 -12.09 12.08
CA GLU A 323 6.75 -13.18 11.14
C GLU A 323 5.40 -13.48 10.47
N PHE A 324 5.46 -13.90 9.20
CA PHE A 324 4.26 -14.40 8.54
C PHE A 324 3.83 -15.71 9.19
N PRO A 325 2.53 -15.90 9.41
CA PRO A 325 2.00 -17.15 9.93
C PRO A 325 2.22 -18.32 8.99
#